data_2d1d8925aee33cb7d14fece578c143cc
#
_entry.id   2d1d8925aee33cb7d14fece578c143cc
#
_cell.length_a   1.000
_cell.length_b   1.000
_cell.length_c   1.000
_cell.angle_alpha   90.00
_cell.angle_beta   90.00
_cell.angle_gamma   90.00
#
_symmetry.space_group_name_H-M   'P 1'
#
loop_
_entity.id
_entity.type
_entity.pdbx_description
1 polymer ?
#
loop_
_entity_poly.entity_id
_entity_poly.type
_entity_poly.pdbx_seq_one_letter_code
_entity_poly.pdbx_strand_id
1 'polypeptide(L)'
;VNVPRIKGSHTAMKTGMMAAEAAFAAVQAGRSGDTLTAYQDAYDTSWVEKELRGVRNVLPLVEKYGDLAGSLMSGVTMWAEHWGIRMPFTMKHHPDNESLYRADLMEKPTYPKPDGLLTFDRLSSVFLSNTNHEEDQPCHLQLKDPAVPVAVNLPLYDEPAQRYC
;
A
#
# COMPACT_ATOMS: atom_id res chain seq x y z
N VAL A 1 6.43 -4.49 0.07
CA VAL A 1 7.43 -3.40 0.05
C VAL A 1 8.28 -3.47 1.29
N ASN A 2 9.60 -3.33 1.15
CA ASN A 2 10.51 -3.22 2.28
C ASN A 2 10.54 -1.76 2.74
N VAL A 3 9.71 -1.41 3.72
CA VAL A 3 9.52 -0.04 4.21
C VAL A 3 10.82 0.60 4.71
N PRO A 4 11.63 -0.05 5.58
CA PRO A 4 12.89 0.54 6.05
C PRO A 4 13.92 0.86 4.96
N ARG A 5 13.84 0.17 3.84
CA ARG A 5 14.72 0.39 2.68
C ARG A 5 14.11 1.26 1.61
N ILE A 6 12.84 1.65 1.76
CA ILE A 6 12.07 2.41 0.75
C ILE A 6 12.15 1.73 -0.63
N LYS A 7 12.10 0.41 -0.66
CA LYS A 7 12.30 -0.40 -1.86
C LYS A 7 11.20 -1.45 -2.01
N GLY A 8 10.65 -1.55 -3.20
CA GLY A 8 9.64 -2.53 -3.57
C GLY A 8 9.81 -3.10 -4.98
N SER A 9 10.50 -2.37 -5.87
CA SER A 9 10.61 -2.76 -7.28
C SER A 9 11.24 -4.14 -7.47
N HIS A 10 12.33 -4.45 -6.76
CA HIS A 10 13.01 -5.75 -6.86
C HIS A 10 12.15 -6.91 -6.34
N THR A 11 11.40 -6.70 -5.25
CA THR A 11 10.46 -7.69 -4.73
C THR A 11 9.26 -7.86 -5.66
N ALA A 12 8.71 -6.75 -6.20
CA ALA A 12 7.63 -6.79 -7.16
C ALA A 12 8.03 -7.52 -8.45
N MET A 13 9.22 -7.25 -8.99
CA MET A 13 9.75 -7.97 -10.15
C MET A 13 9.87 -9.46 -9.89
N LYS A 14 10.47 -9.85 -8.76
CA LYS A 14 10.65 -11.28 -8.44
C LYS A 14 9.31 -11.99 -8.21
N THR A 15 8.37 -11.37 -7.49
CA THR A 15 7.04 -11.96 -7.30
C THR A 15 6.25 -12.04 -8.61
N GLY A 16 6.39 -11.04 -9.50
CA GLY A 16 5.82 -11.08 -10.85
C GLY A 16 6.36 -12.24 -11.69
N MET A 17 7.67 -12.49 -11.63
CA MET A 17 8.28 -13.64 -12.32
C MET A 17 7.72 -14.97 -11.79
N MET A 18 7.66 -15.14 -10.47
CA MET A 18 7.10 -16.37 -9.86
C MET A 18 5.62 -16.58 -10.22
N ALA A 19 4.85 -15.49 -10.24
CA ALA A 19 3.45 -15.53 -10.65
C ALA A 19 3.29 -15.93 -12.12
N ALA A 20 4.11 -15.38 -13.00
CA ALA A 20 4.10 -15.72 -14.43
C ALA A 20 4.46 -17.19 -14.68
N GLU A 21 5.48 -17.71 -14.00
CA GLU A 21 5.88 -19.11 -14.09
C GLU A 21 4.76 -20.05 -13.60
N ALA A 22 4.14 -19.73 -12.45
CA ALA A 22 3.03 -20.53 -11.92
C ALA A 22 1.79 -20.51 -12.84
N ALA A 23 1.44 -19.31 -13.37
CA ALA A 23 0.33 -19.16 -14.30
C ALA A 23 0.59 -19.90 -15.62
N PHE A 24 1.79 -19.78 -16.16
CA PHE A 24 2.17 -20.49 -17.40
C PHE A 24 2.05 -22.00 -17.22
N ALA A 25 2.58 -22.56 -16.13
CA ALA A 25 2.46 -23.98 -15.85
C ALA A 25 1.00 -24.45 -15.70
N ALA A 26 0.15 -23.65 -15.09
CA ALA A 26 -1.28 -23.94 -14.98
C ALA A 26 -1.98 -23.96 -16.34
N VAL A 27 -1.70 -22.96 -17.19
CA VAL A 27 -2.25 -22.90 -18.56
C VAL A 27 -1.79 -24.10 -19.40
N GLN A 28 -0.51 -24.45 -19.35
CA GLN A 28 0.01 -25.61 -20.04
C GLN A 28 -0.62 -26.96 -19.60
N ALA A 29 -1.01 -27.00 -18.30
CA ALA A 29 -1.72 -28.16 -17.74
C ALA A 29 -3.25 -28.13 -17.99
N GLY A 30 -3.76 -27.15 -18.74
CA GLY A 30 -5.19 -26.99 -19.02
C GLY A 30 -6.02 -26.59 -17.80
N ARG A 31 -5.40 -26.07 -16.74
CA ARG A 31 -6.08 -25.64 -15.53
C ARG A 31 -6.50 -24.18 -15.65
N SER A 32 -7.73 -23.87 -15.26
CA SER A 32 -8.27 -22.51 -15.22
C SER A 32 -9.20 -22.34 -14.02
N GLY A 33 -9.22 -21.14 -13.45
CA GLY A 33 -10.12 -20.80 -12.35
C GLY A 33 -9.78 -21.43 -10.99
N ASP A 34 -8.57 -21.94 -10.82
CA ASP A 34 -8.08 -22.53 -9.57
C ASP A 34 -7.07 -21.64 -8.84
N THR A 35 -6.71 -22.02 -7.63
CA THR A 35 -5.69 -21.34 -6.83
C THR A 35 -4.30 -21.83 -7.23
N LEU A 36 -3.40 -20.90 -7.55
CA LEU A 36 -2.02 -21.21 -7.96
C LEU A 36 -1.12 -21.47 -6.73
N THR A 37 -1.26 -22.63 -6.10
CA THR A 37 -0.45 -22.99 -4.90
C THR A 37 1.04 -23.00 -5.17
N ALA A 38 1.45 -23.34 -6.39
CA ALA A 38 2.86 -23.31 -6.82
C ALA A 38 3.49 -21.90 -6.66
N TYR A 39 2.72 -20.84 -6.79
CA TYR A 39 3.19 -19.49 -6.51
C TYR A 39 3.54 -19.32 -5.02
N GLN A 40 2.67 -19.79 -4.12
CA GLN A 40 2.91 -19.71 -2.67
C GLN A 40 4.16 -20.50 -2.28
N ASP A 41 4.32 -21.71 -2.79
CA ASP A 41 5.48 -22.57 -2.53
C ASP A 41 6.78 -21.90 -3.00
N ALA A 42 6.76 -21.29 -4.19
CA ALA A 42 7.90 -20.54 -4.73
C ALA A 42 8.23 -19.31 -3.89
N TYR A 43 7.21 -18.60 -3.41
CA TYR A 43 7.39 -17.44 -2.53
C TYR A 43 7.99 -17.84 -1.19
N ASP A 44 7.46 -18.86 -0.50
CA ASP A 44 7.85 -19.30 0.83
C ASP A 44 9.32 -19.77 0.90
N THR A 45 9.84 -20.29 -0.22
CA THR A 45 11.24 -20.72 -0.35
C THR A 45 12.17 -19.61 -0.85
N SER A 46 11.65 -18.46 -1.24
CA SER A 46 12.41 -17.39 -1.88
C SER A 46 13.15 -16.50 -0.89
N TRP A 47 14.13 -15.75 -1.42
CA TRP A 47 14.78 -14.67 -0.67
C TRP A 47 13.82 -13.51 -0.36
N VAL A 48 12.74 -13.35 -1.14
CA VAL A 48 11.72 -12.30 -0.94
C VAL A 48 10.99 -12.50 0.38
N GLU A 49 10.58 -13.72 0.68
CA GLU A 49 9.95 -14.06 1.96
C GLU A 49 10.87 -13.68 3.13
N LYS A 50 12.13 -14.09 3.06
CA LYS A 50 13.11 -13.80 4.12
C LYS A 50 13.31 -12.31 4.33
N GLU A 51 13.41 -11.53 3.25
CA GLU A 51 13.57 -10.09 3.33
C GLU A 51 12.34 -9.40 3.91
N LEU A 52 11.15 -9.73 3.43
CA LEU A 52 9.92 -9.07 3.86
C LEU A 52 9.50 -9.51 5.27
N ARG A 53 9.74 -10.77 5.62
CA ARG A 53 9.45 -11.28 6.95
C ARG A 53 10.26 -10.55 8.03
N GLY A 54 11.52 -10.26 7.78
CA GLY A 54 12.38 -9.55 8.73
C GLY A 54 11.93 -8.13 9.07
N VAL A 55 11.13 -7.52 8.20
CA VAL A 55 10.67 -6.13 8.38
C VAL A 55 9.15 -6.01 8.62
N ARG A 56 8.43 -7.10 8.75
CA ARG A 56 6.96 -7.14 8.82
C ARG A 56 6.36 -6.36 9.99
N ASN A 57 7.11 -6.21 11.09
CA ASN A 57 6.63 -5.51 12.28
C ASN A 57 7.02 -4.03 12.33
N VAL A 58 7.78 -3.52 11.36
CA VAL A 58 8.29 -2.14 11.39
C VAL A 58 7.15 -1.13 11.35
N LEU A 59 6.26 -1.25 10.37
CA LEU A 59 5.15 -0.31 10.24
C LEU A 59 4.21 -0.35 11.45
N PRO A 60 3.73 -1.52 11.91
CA PRO A 60 2.90 -1.61 13.11
C PRO A 60 3.56 -1.07 14.39
N LEU A 61 4.87 -1.18 14.51
CA LEU A 61 5.59 -0.61 15.65
C LEU A 61 5.59 0.92 15.60
N VAL A 62 5.83 1.50 14.43
CA VAL A 62 5.81 2.96 14.25
C VAL A 62 4.41 3.52 14.44
N GLU A 63 3.39 2.88 13.87
CA GLU A 63 1.99 3.28 14.06
C GLU A 63 1.58 3.27 15.53
N LYS A 64 1.96 2.23 16.27
CA LYS A 64 1.52 2.07 17.65
C LYS A 64 2.28 2.93 18.66
N TYR A 65 3.56 3.15 18.45
CA TYR A 65 4.46 3.79 19.42
C TYR A 65 5.03 5.12 18.95
N GLY A 66 4.62 5.59 17.75
CA GLY A 66 5.10 6.82 17.14
C GLY A 66 6.50 6.70 16.52
N ASP A 67 6.92 7.74 15.83
CA ASP A 67 8.11 7.71 14.97
C ASP A 67 9.40 7.39 15.75
N LEU A 68 9.61 8.01 16.90
CA LEU A 68 10.86 7.81 17.65
C LEU A 68 10.93 6.44 18.34
N ALA A 69 9.96 6.14 19.20
CA ALA A 69 9.96 4.90 19.96
C ALA A 69 9.75 3.68 19.05
N GLY A 70 8.81 3.77 18.10
CA GLY A 70 8.55 2.73 17.11
C GLY A 70 9.75 2.44 16.22
N SER A 71 10.50 3.47 15.81
CA SER A 71 11.73 3.29 15.01
C SER A 71 12.85 2.61 15.82
N LEU A 72 13.04 2.99 17.07
CA LEU A 72 14.02 2.32 17.95
C LEU A 72 13.68 0.84 18.15
N MET A 73 12.42 0.54 18.46
CA MET A 73 11.96 -0.85 18.62
C MET A 73 12.09 -1.64 17.32
N SER A 74 11.78 -1.02 16.19
CA SER A 74 11.95 -1.62 14.86
C SER A 74 13.42 -1.93 14.58
N GLY A 75 14.33 -1.03 14.92
CA GLY A 75 15.77 -1.25 14.80
C GLY A 75 16.22 -2.46 15.59
N VAL A 76 15.77 -2.61 16.84
CA VAL A 76 16.10 -3.77 17.69
C VAL A 76 15.55 -5.07 17.08
N THR A 77 14.30 -5.08 16.64
CA THR A 77 13.71 -6.29 16.04
C THR A 77 14.38 -6.68 14.72
N MET A 78 14.73 -5.71 13.88
CA MET A 78 15.46 -5.96 12.63
C MET A 78 16.88 -6.47 12.90
N TRP A 79 17.54 -5.97 13.94
CA TRP A 79 18.87 -6.41 14.32
C TRP A 79 18.85 -7.85 14.85
N ALA A 80 17.86 -8.19 15.68
CA ALA A 80 17.65 -9.55 16.14
C ALA A 80 17.41 -10.53 14.98
N GLU A 81 16.54 -10.17 14.02
CA GLU A 81 16.30 -10.97 12.81
C GLU A 81 17.59 -11.13 11.95
N HIS A 82 18.42 -10.08 11.88
CA HIS A 82 19.72 -10.17 11.19
C HIS A 82 20.65 -11.21 11.82
N TRP A 83 20.60 -11.38 13.13
CA TRP A 83 21.37 -12.39 13.86
C TRP A 83 20.67 -13.76 13.91
N GLY A 84 19.60 -13.94 13.16
CA GLY A 84 18.85 -15.19 13.08
C GLY A 84 17.86 -15.43 14.23
N ILE A 85 17.65 -14.43 15.08
CA ILE A 85 16.64 -14.48 16.14
C ILE A 85 15.30 -14.05 15.52
N ARG A 86 14.52 -15.04 15.10
CA ARG A 86 13.22 -14.78 14.47
C ARG A 86 12.19 -14.38 15.49
N MET A 87 11.52 -13.24 15.25
CA MET A 87 10.36 -12.85 16.06
C MET A 87 9.22 -13.84 15.87
N PRO A 88 8.70 -14.44 16.99
CA PRO A 88 7.66 -15.46 16.88
C PRO A 88 6.28 -14.92 16.56
N PHE A 89 6.11 -13.59 16.49
CA PHE A 89 4.83 -12.93 16.28
C PHE A 89 4.87 -11.96 15.10
N THR A 90 3.71 -11.71 14.53
CA THR A 90 3.46 -10.61 13.59
C THR A 90 2.44 -9.69 14.23
N MET A 91 2.78 -8.42 14.36
CA MET A 91 1.86 -7.41 14.87
C MET A 91 0.78 -7.12 13.83
N LYS A 92 -0.44 -6.93 14.30
CA LYS A 92 -1.54 -6.42 13.47
C LYS A 92 -1.53 -4.90 13.53
N HIS A 93 -1.84 -4.27 12.42
CA HIS A 93 -2.18 -2.85 12.36
C HIS A 93 -3.67 -2.67 12.09
N HIS A 94 -4.18 -1.47 12.31
CA HIS A 94 -5.56 -1.16 12.00
C HIS A 94 -5.77 -1.11 10.48
N PRO A 95 -6.93 -1.51 9.97
CA PRO A 95 -7.29 -1.27 8.58
C PRO A 95 -7.29 0.23 8.26
N ASP A 96 -6.74 0.61 7.11
CA ASP A 96 -6.58 2.03 6.74
C ASP A 96 -7.92 2.78 6.70
N ASN A 97 -8.99 2.08 6.29
CA ASN A 97 -10.34 2.64 6.29
C ASN A 97 -10.92 2.95 7.67
N GLU A 98 -10.36 2.38 8.74
CA GLU A 98 -10.76 2.62 10.13
C GLU A 98 -9.88 3.68 10.81
N SER A 99 -8.80 4.12 10.17
CA SER A 99 -7.83 5.08 10.71
C SER A 99 -8.12 6.54 10.32
N LEU A 100 -9.15 6.79 9.52
CA LEU A 100 -9.55 8.15 9.15
C LEU A 100 -10.09 8.93 10.34
N TYR A 101 -9.49 10.07 10.63
CA TYR A 101 -10.01 11.04 11.59
C TYR A 101 -11.13 11.87 10.96
N ARG A 102 -12.10 12.26 11.76
CA ARG A 102 -13.13 13.18 11.32
C ARG A 102 -12.51 14.57 11.02
N ALA A 103 -12.98 15.19 9.93
CA ALA A 103 -12.43 16.47 9.46
C ALA A 103 -12.63 17.61 10.46
N ASP A 104 -13.70 17.55 11.27
CA ASP A 104 -13.99 18.56 12.31
C ASP A 104 -13.05 18.45 13.54
N LEU A 105 -12.35 17.33 13.70
CA LEU A 105 -11.38 17.13 14.79
C LEU A 105 -9.94 17.44 14.37
N MET A 106 -9.72 17.76 13.09
CA MET A 106 -8.38 17.97 12.54
C MET A 106 -8.20 19.44 12.13
N GLU A 107 -7.04 19.98 12.43
CA GLU A 107 -6.67 21.29 11.91
C GLU A 107 -6.47 21.22 10.39
N LYS A 108 -7.14 22.11 9.66
CA LYS A 108 -7.01 22.17 8.21
C LYS A 108 -5.65 22.72 7.82
N PRO A 109 -4.80 21.93 7.11
CA PRO A 109 -3.48 22.40 6.73
C PRO A 109 -3.59 23.57 5.75
N THR A 110 -2.77 24.60 5.98
CA THR A 110 -2.66 25.76 5.10
C THR A 110 -1.42 25.62 4.23
N TYR A 111 -1.61 25.51 2.93
CA TYR A 111 -0.53 25.42 1.97
C TYR A 111 -0.28 26.78 1.30
N PRO A 112 0.99 27.08 0.91
CA PRO A 112 1.28 28.24 0.07
C PRO A 112 0.48 28.20 -1.23
N LYS A 113 0.02 29.38 -1.67
CA LYS A 113 -0.63 29.44 -2.99
C LYS A 113 0.36 29.11 -4.09
N PRO A 114 -0.04 28.31 -5.09
CA PRO A 114 0.81 28.07 -6.27
C PRO A 114 1.20 29.37 -6.97
N ASP A 115 2.45 29.43 -7.46
CA ASP A 115 2.98 30.62 -8.13
C ASP A 115 2.69 30.65 -9.65
N GLY A 116 2.22 29.54 -10.20
CA GLY A 116 1.94 29.41 -11.64
C GLY A 116 3.18 29.25 -12.52
N LEU A 117 4.38 29.15 -11.92
CA LEU A 117 5.65 28.97 -12.62
C LEU A 117 6.30 27.64 -12.29
N LEU A 118 6.52 27.37 -11.01
CA LEU A 118 7.08 26.11 -10.51
C LEU A 118 6.00 25.23 -9.84
N THR A 119 5.00 25.86 -9.28
CA THR A 119 3.90 25.20 -8.59
C THR A 119 2.56 25.61 -9.21
N PHE A 120 1.67 24.63 -9.38
CA PHE A 120 0.38 24.84 -10.01
C PHE A 120 -0.76 24.39 -9.09
N ASP A 121 -1.95 24.92 -9.32
CA ASP A 121 -3.14 24.39 -8.68
C ASP A 121 -3.42 22.95 -9.11
N ARG A 122 -4.28 22.26 -8.35
CA ARG A 122 -4.57 20.84 -8.55
C ARG A 122 -5.07 20.51 -9.96
N LEU A 123 -5.98 21.31 -10.49
CA LEU A 123 -6.56 21.07 -11.82
C LEU A 123 -5.53 21.28 -12.91
N SER A 124 -4.74 22.35 -12.82
CA SER A 124 -3.64 22.60 -13.78
C SER A 124 -2.58 21.51 -13.70
N SER A 125 -2.25 21.01 -12.51
CA SER A 125 -1.29 19.91 -12.33
C SER A 125 -1.78 18.62 -12.98
N VAL A 126 -3.06 18.28 -12.80
CA VAL A 126 -3.66 17.09 -13.44
C VAL A 126 -3.66 17.24 -14.96
N PHE A 127 -4.02 18.40 -15.48
CA PHE A 127 -3.99 18.67 -16.91
C PHE A 127 -2.56 18.53 -17.48
N LEU A 128 -1.57 19.14 -16.82
CA LEU A 128 -0.16 19.10 -17.26
C LEU A 128 0.46 17.71 -17.15
N SER A 129 -0.04 16.85 -16.28
CA SER A 129 0.41 15.45 -16.17
C SER A 129 0.10 14.62 -17.41
N ASN A 130 -0.81 15.09 -18.25
CA ASN A 130 -1.29 14.42 -19.46
C ASN A 130 -1.75 12.98 -19.19
N THR A 131 -2.28 12.73 -18.01
CA THR A 131 -2.85 11.42 -17.64
C THR A 131 -4.10 11.16 -18.47
N ASN A 132 -4.09 10.07 -19.22
CA ASN A 132 -5.21 9.65 -20.05
C ASN A 132 -5.66 8.24 -19.68
N HIS A 133 -6.96 8.06 -19.55
CA HIS A 133 -7.58 6.77 -19.27
C HIS A 133 -8.60 6.44 -20.37
N GLU A 134 -8.80 5.17 -20.65
CA GLU A 134 -9.89 4.73 -21.51
C GLU A 134 -11.22 4.91 -20.76
N GLU A 135 -12.10 5.75 -21.30
CA GLU A 135 -13.35 6.13 -20.64
C GLU A 135 -14.37 5.00 -20.59
N ASP A 136 -14.29 4.05 -21.50
CA ASP A 136 -15.19 2.91 -21.63
C ASP A 136 -14.71 1.63 -20.91
N GLN A 137 -13.55 1.67 -20.26
CA GLN A 137 -13.11 0.52 -19.48
C GLN A 137 -14.02 0.26 -18.27
N PRO A 138 -14.29 -1.00 -17.92
CA PRO A 138 -15.09 -1.32 -16.75
C PRO A 138 -14.48 -0.78 -15.47
N CYS A 139 -15.26 -0.09 -14.63
CA CYS A 139 -14.81 0.36 -13.32
C CYS A 139 -14.59 -0.84 -12.40
N HIS A 140 -13.35 -1.04 -11.92
CA HIS A 140 -13.04 -2.08 -10.95
C HIS A 140 -13.39 -1.68 -9.51
N LEU A 141 -13.44 -0.39 -9.20
CA LEU A 141 -13.93 0.13 -7.92
C LEU A 141 -15.42 0.44 -8.06
N GLN A 142 -16.23 -0.32 -7.34
CA GLN A 142 -17.67 -0.17 -7.36
C GLN A 142 -18.18 0.25 -5.98
N LEU A 143 -18.98 1.29 -5.94
CA LEU A 143 -19.65 1.73 -4.72
C LEU A 143 -20.85 0.83 -4.43
N LYS A 144 -20.96 0.34 -3.19
CA LYS A 144 -22.16 -0.39 -2.73
C LYS A 144 -23.37 0.52 -2.67
N ASP A 145 -23.15 1.77 -2.29
CA ASP A 145 -24.15 2.82 -2.28
C ASP A 145 -23.53 4.10 -2.85
N PRO A 146 -23.98 4.58 -4.02
CA PRO A 146 -23.43 5.77 -4.67
C PRO A 146 -23.70 7.07 -3.90
N ALA A 147 -24.59 7.08 -2.91
CA ALA A 147 -24.83 8.25 -2.08
C ALA A 147 -23.76 8.46 -0.99
N VAL A 148 -23.06 7.41 -0.58
CA VAL A 148 -22.09 7.46 0.53
C VAL A 148 -21.03 8.54 0.39
N PRO A 149 -20.37 8.76 -0.76
CA PRO A 149 -19.37 9.81 -0.90
C PRO A 149 -19.88 11.22 -0.53
N VAL A 150 -21.10 11.53 -0.91
CA VAL A 150 -21.70 12.87 -0.70
C VAL A 150 -22.45 12.94 0.64
N ALA A 151 -23.22 11.92 0.98
CA ALA A 151 -24.08 11.96 2.16
C ALA A 151 -23.33 11.66 3.47
N VAL A 152 -22.25 10.90 3.41
CA VAL A 152 -21.50 10.43 4.59
C VAL A 152 -20.07 10.95 4.60
N ASN A 153 -19.29 10.64 3.56
CA ASN A 153 -17.85 10.91 3.58
C ASN A 153 -17.54 12.40 3.50
N LEU A 154 -18.26 13.15 2.67
CA LEU A 154 -18.03 14.58 2.52
C LEU A 154 -18.23 15.35 3.82
N PRO A 155 -19.37 15.23 4.54
CA PRO A 155 -19.58 15.98 5.79
C PRO A 155 -18.73 15.49 6.96
N LEU A 156 -18.36 14.20 7.01
CA LEU A 156 -17.60 13.65 8.13
C LEU A 156 -16.09 13.70 7.93
N TYR A 157 -15.61 13.49 6.71
CA TYR A 157 -14.18 13.27 6.41
C TYR A 157 -13.64 14.18 5.31
N ASP A 158 -14.41 15.17 4.85
CA ASP A 158 -14.06 16.06 3.72
C ASP A 158 -13.76 15.28 2.42
N GLU A 159 -14.38 14.10 2.25
CA GLU A 159 -14.29 13.18 1.11
C GLU A 159 -12.86 13.04 0.55
N PRO A 160 -11.99 12.19 1.15
CA PRO A 160 -10.60 12.04 0.69
C PRO A 160 -10.49 11.57 -0.76
N ALA A 161 -11.49 10.84 -1.27
CA ALA A 161 -11.47 10.29 -2.63
C ALA A 161 -11.42 11.37 -3.72
N GLN A 162 -11.90 12.60 -3.43
CA GLN A 162 -11.78 13.72 -4.37
C GLN A 162 -10.33 14.18 -4.61
N ARG A 163 -9.34 13.62 -3.90
CA ARG A 163 -7.94 14.01 -3.94
C ARG A 163 -7.00 12.88 -4.35
N TYR A 164 -7.52 11.79 -4.92
CA TYR A 164 -6.71 10.62 -5.25
C TYR A 164 -5.87 10.77 -6.51
N CYS A 165 -6.11 11.72 -7.35
CA CYS A 165 -5.31 11.98 -8.55
C CYS A 165 -4.75 13.37 -8.56
#